data_bb0120d22f9732e6f2ead5072536e73b
#
_entry.id   bb0120d22f9732e6f2ead5072536e73b
#
_cell.length_a   1.000
_cell.length_b   1.000
_cell.length_c   1.000
_cell.angle_alpha   90.00
_cell.angle_beta   90.00
_cell.angle_gamma   90.00
#
_symmetry.space_group_name_H-M   'P 1'
#
loop_
_entity.id
_entity.type
_entity.pdbx_description
1 polymer ?
#
loop_
_entity_poly.entity_id
_entity_poly.type
_entity_poly.pdbx_seq_one_letter_code
_entity_poly.pdbx_strand_id
1 'polypeptide(L)'
;SEAEAVANNARTILTFATRSAFDFRFPHDAYKKFQKEHGTTRQEIEKDPELSRKWAAEMERMRKEQHARDAHRPNNPRSKLNVLAWENGPPTDEDLQQVVNELFRTWLGRPPSEEEMMGRVVYAQKKIEQFGNRQGLIYGLVPVLIHPESVFAFEFGSPKAASDPTMLRPTELADALTRALDDEATGQTQFHKLLHAGKLVTREDVRAALTAKNARPLSQANTVKRFLDEFFVYSHSSNVFKCAKDIDEQTGRAKGTEKNPYFEGWRSAKDKQMPNVTGAAALVVDEVLKADRQVLKRLLTYTVLYPGSTVTHWKWRNERAIKSKLGHITQREERLQTLREKGGSEEEITKAEAELEKSRNHHELRQARENLAWLENRDLPDRLGILQTRAWLVAMSTNMDNHAIHRGKWIRERLLGQSIPEVPIGVDAALPHAPEKTLRQKMEKTRKAECWKCHQLMDPLGLPF
;
A
#
# COMPACT_ATOMS: atom_id res chain seq x y z
N SER A 1 -12.43 8.81 -21.21
CA SER A 1 -13.54 9.35 -20.39
C SER A 1 -13.53 8.69 -19.00
N GLU A 2 -14.21 9.28 -18.04
CA GLU A 2 -14.35 8.70 -16.67
C GLU A 2 -15.00 7.33 -16.72
N ALA A 3 -16.02 7.13 -17.54
CA ALA A 3 -16.67 5.83 -17.72
C ALA A 3 -15.71 4.76 -18.24
N GLU A 4 -14.79 5.11 -19.12
CA GLU A 4 -13.75 4.23 -19.62
C GLU A 4 -12.75 3.86 -18.52
N ALA A 5 -12.38 4.82 -17.68
CA ALA A 5 -11.52 4.56 -16.51
C ALA A 5 -12.16 3.58 -15.52
N VAL A 6 -13.46 3.75 -15.22
CA VAL A 6 -14.24 2.83 -14.37
C VAL A 6 -14.27 1.42 -14.95
N ALA A 7 -14.56 1.29 -16.26
CA ALA A 7 -14.57 0.00 -16.93
C ALA A 7 -13.18 -0.67 -16.98
N ASN A 8 -12.11 0.12 -17.14
CA ASN A 8 -10.73 -0.37 -17.09
C ASN A 8 -10.35 -0.84 -15.69
N ASN A 9 -10.76 -0.13 -14.64
CA ASN A 9 -10.56 -0.55 -13.25
C ASN A 9 -11.27 -1.86 -12.95
N ALA A 10 -12.54 -1.99 -13.35
CA ALA A 10 -13.30 -3.24 -13.21
C ALA A 10 -12.61 -4.43 -13.91
N ARG A 11 -12.14 -4.23 -15.14
CA ARG A 11 -11.35 -5.25 -15.86
C ARG A 11 -10.06 -5.60 -15.13
N THR A 12 -9.36 -4.62 -14.59
CA THR A 12 -8.12 -4.83 -13.82
C THR A 12 -8.39 -5.67 -12.57
N ILE A 13 -9.45 -5.40 -11.83
CA ILE A 13 -9.86 -6.15 -10.64
C ILE A 13 -10.15 -7.62 -11.02
N LEU A 14 -10.97 -7.85 -12.04
CA LEU A 14 -11.30 -9.22 -12.50
C LEU A 14 -10.07 -9.93 -13.07
N THR A 15 -9.19 -9.22 -13.77
CA THR A 15 -7.92 -9.78 -14.24
C THR A 15 -7.05 -10.24 -13.06
N PHE A 16 -7.02 -9.45 -11.99
CA PHE A 16 -6.30 -9.83 -10.77
C PHE A 16 -6.95 -11.03 -10.08
N ALA A 17 -8.28 -11.04 -9.93
CA ALA A 17 -9.03 -12.13 -9.31
C ALA A 17 -8.90 -13.46 -10.05
N THR A 18 -8.70 -13.41 -11.38
CA THR A 18 -8.50 -14.59 -12.24
C THR A 18 -7.03 -14.95 -12.50
N ARG A 19 -6.07 -14.31 -11.81
CA ARG A 19 -4.66 -14.64 -11.95
C ARG A 19 -4.36 -16.04 -11.44
N SER A 20 -3.55 -16.79 -12.21
CA SER A 20 -3.01 -18.04 -11.72
C SER A 20 -1.91 -17.81 -10.68
N ALA A 21 -1.65 -18.80 -9.83
CA ALA A 21 -0.49 -18.77 -8.93
C ALA A 21 0.84 -18.63 -9.70
N PHE A 22 0.86 -19.05 -10.95
CA PHE A 22 1.97 -18.90 -11.88
C PHE A 22 2.26 -17.43 -12.24
N ASP A 23 1.25 -16.57 -12.34
CA ASP A 23 1.41 -15.14 -12.65
C ASP A 23 2.15 -14.37 -11.54
N PHE A 24 2.20 -14.90 -10.32
CA PHE A 24 2.96 -14.34 -9.19
C PHE A 24 4.40 -14.87 -9.10
N ARG A 25 4.68 -16.02 -9.72
CA ARG A 25 5.99 -16.65 -9.71
C ARG A 25 6.42 -16.84 -11.16
N PHE A 26 6.86 -15.74 -11.76
CA PHE A 26 7.46 -15.84 -13.11
C PHE A 26 8.65 -16.81 -13.02
N PRO A 27 8.64 -17.95 -13.69
CA PRO A 27 9.71 -18.92 -13.56
C PRO A 27 10.92 -18.39 -14.33
N HIS A 28 11.78 -17.68 -13.62
CA HIS A 28 13.07 -17.26 -14.17
C HIS A 28 13.82 -18.43 -14.79
N ASP A 29 13.68 -19.61 -14.21
CA ASP A 29 14.27 -20.85 -14.72
C ASP A 29 13.62 -21.33 -16.03
N ALA A 30 12.30 -21.19 -16.19
CA ALA A 30 11.62 -21.53 -17.42
C ALA A 30 12.01 -20.61 -18.58
N TYR A 31 12.14 -19.32 -18.28
CA TYR A 31 12.63 -18.36 -19.26
C TYR A 31 14.07 -18.66 -19.68
N LYS A 32 14.96 -18.93 -18.73
CA LYS A 32 16.35 -19.36 -19.03
C LYS A 32 16.40 -20.66 -19.82
N LYS A 33 15.52 -21.62 -19.50
CA LYS A 33 15.40 -22.87 -20.24
C LYS A 33 14.99 -22.62 -21.69
N PHE A 34 13.91 -21.84 -21.90
CA PHE A 34 13.44 -21.47 -23.23
C PHE A 34 14.49 -20.72 -24.04
N GLN A 35 15.19 -19.78 -23.43
CA GLN A 35 16.32 -19.08 -24.07
C GLN A 35 17.43 -20.03 -24.50
N LYS A 36 17.77 -21.00 -23.65
CA LYS A 36 18.82 -21.99 -23.94
C LYS A 36 18.41 -22.94 -25.06
N GLU A 37 17.14 -23.38 -25.06
CA GLU A 37 16.59 -24.32 -26.09
C GLU A 37 16.48 -23.65 -27.46
N HIS A 38 16.20 -22.37 -27.51
CA HIS A 38 16.04 -21.62 -28.77
C HIS A 38 17.23 -20.74 -29.15
N GLY A 39 18.30 -20.73 -28.34
CA GLY A 39 19.52 -19.96 -28.62
C GLY A 39 19.29 -18.44 -28.75
N THR A 40 18.33 -17.88 -28.00
CA THR A 40 17.82 -16.53 -28.23
C THR A 40 17.84 -15.66 -26.98
N THR A 41 17.77 -14.35 -27.16
CA THR A 41 17.69 -13.35 -26.10
C THR A 41 16.25 -12.84 -25.93
N ARG A 42 15.96 -12.15 -24.83
CA ARG A 42 14.65 -11.54 -24.59
C ARG A 42 14.24 -10.56 -25.69
N GLN A 43 15.18 -9.78 -26.17
CA GLN A 43 14.93 -8.78 -27.22
C GLN A 43 14.59 -9.44 -28.57
N GLU A 44 15.19 -10.61 -28.85
CA GLU A 44 14.90 -11.38 -30.04
C GLU A 44 13.52 -12.05 -29.96
N ILE A 45 13.14 -12.60 -28.80
CA ILE A 45 11.81 -13.13 -28.57
C ILE A 45 10.73 -12.04 -28.76
N GLU A 46 10.97 -10.83 -28.27
CA GLU A 46 10.03 -9.72 -28.40
C GLU A 46 9.91 -9.20 -29.84
N LYS A 47 10.95 -9.35 -30.65
CA LYS A 47 11.01 -8.88 -32.05
C LYS A 47 10.53 -9.90 -33.07
N ASP A 48 10.68 -11.17 -32.76
CA ASP A 48 10.30 -12.27 -33.67
C ASP A 48 8.87 -12.76 -33.35
N PRO A 49 7.90 -12.56 -34.24
CA PRO A 49 6.52 -12.98 -34.01
C PRO A 49 6.34 -14.51 -33.83
N GLU A 50 7.20 -15.34 -34.44
CA GLU A 50 7.15 -16.79 -34.31
C GLU A 50 7.68 -17.25 -32.94
N LEU A 51 8.84 -16.73 -32.51
CA LEU A 51 9.40 -16.99 -31.21
C LEU A 51 8.47 -16.46 -30.10
N SER A 52 7.86 -15.31 -30.29
CA SER A 52 6.89 -14.73 -29.37
C SER A 52 5.65 -15.62 -29.18
N ARG A 53 5.13 -16.21 -30.29
CA ARG A 53 4.02 -17.18 -30.23
C ARG A 53 4.44 -18.47 -29.52
N LYS A 54 5.61 -19.02 -29.83
CA LYS A 54 6.13 -20.23 -29.15
C LYS A 54 6.30 -19.98 -27.65
N TRP A 55 6.84 -18.85 -27.26
CA TRP A 55 6.95 -18.46 -25.85
C TRP A 55 5.58 -18.33 -25.18
N ALA A 56 4.61 -17.67 -25.83
CA ALA A 56 3.27 -17.52 -25.30
C ALA A 56 2.57 -18.89 -25.11
N ALA A 57 2.72 -19.81 -26.06
CA ALA A 57 2.18 -21.17 -25.97
C ALA A 57 2.82 -21.97 -24.83
N GLU A 58 4.14 -21.88 -24.65
CA GLU A 58 4.85 -22.54 -23.56
C GLU A 58 4.42 -21.97 -22.20
N MET A 59 4.29 -20.66 -22.09
CA MET A 59 3.78 -19.98 -20.89
C MET A 59 2.35 -20.44 -20.55
N GLU A 60 1.49 -20.58 -21.54
CA GLU A 60 0.11 -21.04 -21.34
C GLU A 60 0.08 -22.50 -20.88
N ARG A 61 0.90 -23.37 -21.48
CA ARG A 61 1.06 -24.77 -21.06
C ARG A 61 1.50 -24.85 -19.58
N MET A 62 2.52 -24.09 -19.20
CA MET A 62 3.05 -24.07 -17.83
C MET A 62 2.04 -23.51 -16.83
N ARG A 63 1.23 -22.52 -17.21
CA ARG A 63 0.13 -22.01 -16.39
C ARG A 63 -0.89 -23.12 -16.10
N LYS A 64 -1.33 -23.84 -17.12
CA LYS A 64 -2.29 -24.96 -16.97
C LYS A 64 -1.73 -26.07 -16.08
N GLU A 65 -0.48 -26.47 -16.28
CA GLU A 65 0.17 -27.48 -15.45
C GLU A 65 0.32 -27.03 -13.98
N GLN A 66 0.66 -25.77 -13.75
CA GLN A 66 0.74 -25.24 -12.39
C GLN A 66 -0.64 -25.15 -11.75
N HIS A 67 -1.65 -24.73 -12.52
CA HIS A 67 -3.01 -24.67 -12.05
C HIS A 67 -3.52 -26.07 -11.64
N ALA A 68 -3.28 -27.10 -12.46
CA ALA A 68 -3.63 -28.47 -12.13
C ALA A 68 -2.93 -28.98 -10.87
N ARG A 69 -1.64 -28.66 -10.69
CA ARG A 69 -0.89 -28.99 -9.47
C ARG A 69 -1.42 -28.28 -8.22
N ASP A 70 -1.81 -27.03 -8.36
CA ASP A 70 -2.29 -26.23 -7.24
C ASP A 70 -3.76 -26.54 -6.89
N ALA A 71 -4.55 -27.06 -7.80
CA ALA A 71 -5.93 -27.49 -7.56
C ALA A 71 -6.03 -28.57 -6.47
N HIS A 72 -4.99 -29.36 -6.32
CA HIS A 72 -4.92 -30.45 -5.33
C HIS A 72 -4.26 -30.06 -3.99
N ARG A 73 -3.92 -28.77 -3.78
CA ARG A 73 -3.34 -28.31 -2.51
C ARG A 73 -4.44 -27.87 -1.53
N PRO A 74 -4.61 -28.57 -0.38
CA PRO A 74 -5.74 -28.34 0.53
C PRO A 74 -5.73 -26.98 1.24
N ASN A 75 -4.64 -26.22 1.19
CA ASN A 75 -4.46 -24.98 1.94
C ASN A 75 -4.46 -23.70 1.08
N ASN A 76 -4.99 -23.73 -0.14
CA ASN A 76 -5.10 -22.55 -0.98
C ASN A 76 -6.58 -22.28 -1.31
N PRO A 77 -7.31 -21.50 -0.48
CA PRO A 77 -8.71 -21.18 -0.76
C PRO A 77 -8.76 -20.27 -1.99
N ARG A 78 -9.09 -20.86 -3.13
CA ARG A 78 -9.33 -20.11 -4.36
C ARG A 78 -10.79 -19.67 -4.40
N SER A 79 -11.02 -18.45 -4.88
CA SER A 79 -12.37 -18.04 -5.22
C SER A 79 -12.92 -18.93 -6.33
N LYS A 80 -14.24 -19.18 -6.35
CA LYS A 80 -14.90 -19.94 -7.41
C LYS A 80 -14.57 -19.35 -8.79
N LEU A 81 -14.56 -18.03 -8.91
CA LEU A 81 -14.16 -17.31 -10.12
C LEU A 81 -12.74 -17.70 -10.62
N ASN A 82 -11.78 -17.83 -9.71
CA ASN A 82 -10.42 -18.25 -10.09
C ASN A 82 -10.37 -19.69 -10.57
N VAL A 83 -11.14 -20.58 -9.96
CA VAL A 83 -11.23 -21.99 -10.40
C VAL A 83 -11.80 -22.07 -11.82
N LEU A 84 -12.94 -21.44 -12.06
CA LEU A 84 -13.63 -21.47 -13.37
C LEU A 84 -12.80 -20.85 -14.50
N ALA A 85 -11.99 -19.85 -14.19
CA ALA A 85 -11.14 -19.20 -15.17
C ALA A 85 -10.10 -20.15 -15.81
N TRP A 86 -9.78 -21.26 -15.14
CA TRP A 86 -8.71 -22.19 -15.54
C TRP A 86 -9.18 -23.64 -15.73
N GLU A 87 -10.47 -23.90 -15.59
CA GLU A 87 -11.04 -25.24 -15.85
C GLU A 87 -10.99 -25.65 -17.33
N ASN A 88 -10.94 -26.97 -17.57
CA ASN A 88 -11.06 -27.54 -18.90
C ASN A 88 -12.54 -27.72 -19.24
N GLY A 89 -13.07 -26.81 -20.02
CA GLY A 89 -14.48 -26.79 -20.42
C GLY A 89 -15.19 -25.52 -19.94
N PRO A 90 -16.34 -25.18 -20.54
CA PRO A 90 -17.09 -24.00 -20.13
C PRO A 90 -17.72 -24.22 -18.75
N PRO A 91 -17.79 -23.16 -17.91
CA PRO A 91 -18.51 -23.18 -16.65
C PRO A 91 -19.99 -23.54 -16.84
N THR A 92 -20.56 -24.26 -15.89
CA THR A 92 -22.01 -24.54 -15.88
C THR A 92 -22.80 -23.31 -15.47
N ASP A 93 -24.11 -23.32 -15.71
CA ASP A 93 -25.01 -22.24 -15.27
C ASP A 93 -25.00 -22.09 -13.77
N GLU A 94 -24.97 -23.19 -13.02
CA GLU A 94 -24.88 -23.16 -11.55
C GLU A 94 -23.58 -22.50 -11.06
N ASP A 95 -22.46 -22.79 -11.72
CA ASP A 95 -21.17 -22.18 -11.43
C ASP A 95 -21.19 -20.66 -11.65
N LEU A 96 -21.78 -20.24 -12.77
CA LEU A 96 -21.93 -18.82 -13.09
C LEU A 96 -22.89 -18.12 -12.14
N GLN A 97 -24.00 -18.76 -11.75
CA GLN A 97 -24.93 -18.22 -10.76
C GLN A 97 -24.23 -18.02 -9.41
N GLN A 98 -23.43 -18.98 -8.97
CA GLN A 98 -22.65 -18.85 -7.73
C GLN A 98 -21.70 -17.63 -7.78
N VAL A 99 -20.94 -17.48 -8.86
CA VAL A 99 -20.00 -16.36 -9.03
C VAL A 99 -20.73 -15.03 -9.11
N VAL A 100 -21.82 -14.94 -9.87
CA VAL A 100 -22.65 -13.73 -9.96
C VAL A 100 -23.21 -13.36 -8.60
N ASN A 101 -23.77 -14.32 -7.85
CA ASN A 101 -24.30 -14.08 -6.51
C ASN A 101 -23.21 -13.61 -5.53
N GLU A 102 -22.02 -14.23 -5.58
CA GLU A 102 -20.88 -13.80 -4.75
C GLU A 102 -20.44 -12.39 -5.08
N LEU A 103 -20.34 -12.02 -6.36
CA LEU A 103 -19.98 -10.67 -6.79
C LEU A 103 -21.04 -9.64 -6.39
N PHE A 104 -22.33 -9.92 -6.55
CA PHE A 104 -23.41 -9.04 -6.12
C PHE A 104 -23.33 -8.79 -4.61
N ARG A 105 -23.18 -9.85 -3.81
CA ARG A 105 -23.05 -9.73 -2.36
C ARG A 105 -21.81 -8.94 -1.94
N THR A 106 -20.70 -9.12 -2.68
CA THR A 106 -19.45 -8.45 -2.36
C THR A 106 -19.44 -6.98 -2.78
N TRP A 107 -19.96 -6.67 -3.97
CA TRP A 107 -19.85 -5.34 -4.57
C TRP A 107 -21.09 -4.47 -4.37
N LEU A 108 -22.28 -5.07 -4.30
CA LEU A 108 -23.54 -4.35 -4.15
C LEU A 108 -24.19 -4.56 -2.77
N GLY A 109 -23.63 -5.42 -1.91
CA GLY A 109 -24.16 -5.67 -0.56
C GLY A 109 -25.49 -6.45 -0.51
N ARG A 110 -26.00 -6.90 -1.66
CA ARG A 110 -27.27 -7.61 -1.80
C ARG A 110 -27.18 -8.79 -2.78
N PRO A 111 -28.09 -9.75 -2.74
CA PRO A 111 -28.22 -10.74 -3.80
C PRO A 111 -28.76 -10.08 -5.09
N PRO A 112 -28.49 -10.66 -6.27
CA PRO A 112 -29.16 -10.24 -7.51
C PRO A 112 -30.65 -10.61 -7.49
N SER A 113 -31.48 -9.85 -8.21
CA SER A 113 -32.83 -10.27 -8.55
C SER A 113 -32.78 -11.43 -9.55
N GLU A 114 -33.91 -12.11 -9.79
CA GLU A 114 -33.99 -13.19 -10.79
C GLU A 114 -33.64 -12.69 -12.19
N GLU A 115 -34.12 -11.50 -12.55
CA GLU A 115 -33.82 -10.87 -13.85
C GLU A 115 -32.33 -10.50 -13.97
N GLU A 116 -31.75 -9.91 -12.94
CA GLU A 116 -30.31 -9.59 -12.91
C GLU A 116 -29.48 -10.87 -13.01
N MET A 117 -29.82 -11.91 -12.23
CA MET A 117 -29.11 -13.19 -12.26
C MET A 117 -29.12 -13.77 -13.66
N MET A 118 -30.31 -13.94 -14.26
CA MET A 118 -30.49 -14.54 -15.58
C MET A 118 -29.74 -13.71 -16.65
N GLY A 119 -29.92 -12.39 -16.63
CA GLY A 119 -29.25 -11.51 -17.59
C GLY A 119 -27.72 -11.56 -17.51
N ARG A 120 -27.15 -11.66 -16.29
CA ARG A 120 -25.70 -11.74 -16.08
C ARG A 120 -25.11 -13.09 -16.48
N VAL A 121 -25.80 -14.19 -16.17
CA VAL A 121 -25.37 -15.55 -16.56
C VAL A 121 -25.35 -15.68 -18.09
N VAL A 122 -26.42 -15.34 -18.78
CA VAL A 122 -26.51 -15.41 -20.25
C VAL A 122 -25.41 -14.50 -20.90
N TYR A 123 -25.20 -13.32 -20.36
CA TYR A 123 -24.16 -12.44 -20.88
C TYR A 123 -22.76 -13.00 -20.67
N ALA A 124 -22.49 -13.58 -19.50
CA ALA A 124 -21.20 -14.21 -19.22
C ALA A 124 -20.93 -15.42 -20.12
N GLN A 125 -21.94 -16.31 -20.33
CA GLN A 125 -21.87 -17.44 -21.26
C GLN A 125 -21.48 -17.00 -22.66
N LYS A 126 -22.19 -15.99 -23.20
CA LYS A 126 -21.89 -15.44 -24.52
C LYS A 126 -20.44 -14.92 -24.63
N LYS A 127 -19.91 -14.34 -23.55
CA LYS A 127 -18.52 -13.88 -23.53
C LYS A 127 -17.52 -15.03 -23.41
N ILE A 128 -17.87 -16.08 -22.67
CA ILE A 128 -17.05 -17.29 -22.55
C ILE A 128 -16.97 -18.05 -23.90
N GLU A 129 -18.06 -18.18 -24.60
CA GLU A 129 -18.08 -18.75 -25.95
C GLU A 129 -17.18 -17.95 -26.92
N GLN A 130 -17.21 -16.62 -26.82
CA GLN A 130 -16.45 -15.73 -27.70
C GLN A 130 -14.95 -15.66 -27.38
N PHE A 131 -14.56 -15.70 -26.09
CA PHE A 131 -13.20 -15.38 -25.65
C PHE A 131 -12.55 -16.47 -24.77
N GLY A 132 -13.21 -17.60 -24.55
CA GLY A 132 -12.78 -18.67 -23.63
C GLY A 132 -13.02 -18.29 -22.18
N ASN A 133 -12.85 -19.27 -21.26
CA ASN A 133 -13.24 -19.14 -19.86
C ASN A 133 -12.69 -17.88 -19.18
N ARG A 134 -11.38 -17.74 -19.11
CA ARG A 134 -10.76 -16.63 -18.35
C ARG A 134 -11.15 -15.25 -18.89
N GLN A 135 -10.95 -15.04 -20.18
CA GLN A 135 -11.22 -13.74 -20.77
C GLN A 135 -12.72 -13.46 -20.87
N GLY A 136 -13.50 -14.49 -21.13
CA GLY A 136 -14.96 -14.42 -21.16
C GLY A 136 -15.56 -14.09 -19.79
N LEU A 137 -15.06 -14.68 -18.71
CA LEU A 137 -15.44 -14.34 -17.35
C LEU A 137 -15.09 -12.89 -17.01
N ILE A 138 -13.88 -12.42 -17.37
CA ILE A 138 -13.50 -11.03 -17.17
C ILE A 138 -14.49 -10.09 -17.86
N TYR A 139 -14.74 -10.26 -19.15
CA TYR A 139 -15.64 -9.39 -19.89
C TYR A 139 -17.11 -9.56 -19.48
N GLY A 140 -17.54 -10.79 -19.20
CA GLY A 140 -18.92 -11.11 -18.82
C GLY A 140 -19.32 -10.54 -17.46
N LEU A 141 -18.38 -10.40 -16.53
CA LEU A 141 -18.63 -9.96 -15.16
C LEU A 141 -18.34 -8.47 -14.90
N VAL A 142 -17.67 -7.75 -15.83
CA VAL A 142 -17.49 -6.30 -15.76
C VAL A 142 -18.80 -5.57 -15.44
N PRO A 143 -19.97 -5.90 -16.06
CA PRO A 143 -21.20 -5.19 -15.76
C PRO A 143 -21.69 -5.26 -14.32
N VAL A 144 -21.24 -6.23 -13.53
CA VAL A 144 -21.53 -6.28 -12.09
C VAL A 144 -20.72 -5.23 -11.33
N LEU A 145 -19.44 -5.09 -11.67
CA LEU A 145 -18.54 -4.16 -10.99
C LEU A 145 -18.78 -2.69 -11.37
N ILE A 146 -19.35 -2.44 -12.54
CA ILE A 146 -19.74 -1.09 -12.99
C ILE A 146 -21.23 -0.81 -12.80
N HIS A 147 -21.94 -1.66 -12.06
CA HIS A 147 -23.34 -1.42 -11.72
C HIS A 147 -23.46 -0.07 -10.99
N PRO A 148 -24.51 0.73 -11.26
CA PRO A 148 -24.66 2.03 -10.60
C PRO A 148 -24.51 1.97 -9.07
N GLU A 149 -25.04 0.96 -8.43
CA GLU A 149 -24.94 0.75 -6.97
C GLU A 149 -23.49 0.49 -6.49
N SER A 150 -22.60 -0.01 -7.36
CA SER A 150 -21.18 -0.22 -6.99
C SER A 150 -20.32 1.03 -7.23
N VAL A 151 -20.74 1.89 -8.16
CA VAL A 151 -19.98 3.09 -8.58
C VAL A 151 -20.41 4.32 -7.80
N PHE A 152 -21.71 4.43 -7.51
CA PHE A 152 -22.29 5.59 -6.84
C PHE A 152 -22.74 5.23 -5.42
N ALA A 153 -22.53 6.15 -4.50
CA ALA A 153 -23.12 6.08 -3.17
C ALA A 153 -24.55 6.64 -3.23
N PHE A 154 -25.53 5.75 -3.13
CA PHE A 154 -26.93 6.16 -3.05
C PHE A 154 -27.31 6.37 -1.58
N GLU A 155 -27.83 7.54 -1.27
CA GLU A 155 -28.27 7.94 0.07
C GLU A 155 -29.61 8.66 -0.04
N PHE A 156 -30.61 7.96 -0.60
CA PHE A 156 -31.95 8.52 -0.82
C PHE A 156 -32.80 8.53 0.46
N GLY A 157 -32.50 7.64 1.39
CA GLY A 157 -33.27 7.50 2.62
C GLY A 157 -34.65 6.87 2.44
N SER A 158 -35.40 6.81 3.53
CA SER A 158 -36.81 6.35 3.53
C SER A 158 -37.71 7.52 3.18
N PRO A 159 -38.68 7.37 2.30
CA PRO A 159 -39.64 8.44 1.97
C PRO A 159 -40.61 8.63 3.18
N LYS A 160 -40.23 9.42 4.15
CA LYS A 160 -41.10 9.96 5.18
C LYS A 160 -41.05 11.47 5.11
N ALA A 161 -42.20 12.09 5.39
CA ALA A 161 -42.53 13.50 5.21
C ALA A 161 -41.38 14.49 5.22
N ALA A 162 -41.46 15.48 4.33
CA ALA A 162 -40.40 16.49 4.01
C ALA A 162 -39.91 17.37 5.18
N SER A 163 -40.33 17.11 6.41
CA SER A 163 -40.00 17.92 7.60
C SER A 163 -39.10 17.22 8.64
N ASP A 164 -38.73 15.95 8.44
CA ASP A 164 -37.92 15.21 9.40
C ASP A 164 -36.63 14.74 8.76
N PRO A 165 -35.44 14.85 9.41
CA PRO A 165 -34.22 14.33 8.87
C PRO A 165 -34.35 12.83 8.60
N THR A 166 -34.43 12.50 7.33
CA THR A 166 -34.75 11.16 6.85
C THR A 166 -33.59 10.22 7.19
N MET A 167 -33.86 9.14 7.92
CA MET A 167 -32.89 8.06 8.11
C MET A 167 -32.59 7.39 6.77
N LEU A 168 -31.33 7.08 6.53
CA LEU A 168 -30.93 6.21 5.43
C LEU A 168 -31.63 4.84 5.55
N ARG A 169 -31.92 4.22 4.43
CA ARG A 169 -32.37 2.82 4.45
C ARG A 169 -31.30 1.95 5.13
N PRO A 170 -31.65 0.84 5.77
CA PRO A 170 -30.65 0.01 6.45
C PRO A 170 -29.46 -0.40 5.59
N THR A 171 -29.66 -0.69 4.30
CA THR A 171 -28.60 -0.99 3.33
C THR A 171 -27.71 0.22 3.04
N GLU A 172 -28.32 1.37 2.74
CA GLU A 172 -27.60 2.63 2.53
C GLU A 172 -26.81 3.05 3.78
N LEU A 173 -27.40 2.81 4.96
CA LEU A 173 -26.75 3.08 6.24
C LEU A 173 -25.53 2.18 6.48
N ALA A 174 -25.66 0.87 6.20
CA ALA A 174 -24.54 -0.06 6.30
C ALA A 174 -23.39 0.31 5.35
N ASP A 175 -23.72 0.68 4.12
CA ASP A 175 -22.75 1.13 3.12
C ASP A 175 -22.11 2.47 3.52
N ALA A 176 -22.88 3.44 4.01
CA ALA A 176 -22.37 4.73 4.46
C ALA A 176 -21.41 4.56 5.65
N LEU A 177 -21.76 3.74 6.63
CA LEU A 177 -20.90 3.42 7.78
C LEU A 177 -19.63 2.68 7.34
N THR A 178 -19.75 1.76 6.40
CA THR A 178 -18.59 1.04 5.84
C THR A 178 -17.65 2.00 5.15
N ARG A 179 -18.14 2.85 4.26
CA ARG A 179 -17.32 3.87 3.57
C ARG A 179 -16.68 4.84 4.54
N ALA A 180 -17.41 5.25 5.58
CA ALA A 180 -16.90 6.20 6.57
C ALA A 180 -15.83 5.60 7.49
N LEU A 181 -15.86 4.30 7.78
CA LEU A 181 -15.11 3.74 8.91
C LEU A 181 -14.19 2.57 8.55
N ASP A 182 -14.47 1.80 7.53
CA ASP A 182 -13.82 0.49 7.36
C ASP A 182 -13.09 0.28 6.04
N ASP A 183 -13.31 1.00 5.02
CA ASP A 183 -12.58 0.86 3.75
C ASP A 183 -12.56 -0.57 3.14
N GLU A 184 -13.37 -1.48 3.68
CA GLU A 184 -13.51 -2.85 3.20
C GLU A 184 -14.54 -2.92 2.07
N ALA A 185 -14.48 -3.98 1.28
CA ALA A 185 -15.48 -4.23 0.24
C ALA A 185 -16.89 -4.30 0.87
N THR A 186 -17.86 -3.68 0.22
CA THR A 186 -19.25 -3.70 0.64
C THR A 186 -19.79 -5.12 0.79
N GLY A 187 -20.78 -5.31 1.64
CA GLY A 187 -21.50 -6.58 1.79
C GLY A 187 -20.94 -7.59 2.79
N GLN A 188 -19.73 -7.42 3.31
CA GLN A 188 -19.13 -8.36 4.26
C GLN A 188 -18.66 -7.72 5.57
N THR A 189 -18.82 -6.42 5.74
CA THR A 189 -18.37 -5.70 6.94
C THR A 189 -19.23 -6.04 8.16
N GLN A 190 -18.75 -5.62 9.34
CA GLN A 190 -19.53 -5.74 10.57
C GLN A 190 -20.90 -5.04 10.47
N PHE A 191 -21.00 -3.94 9.73
CA PHE A 191 -22.26 -3.20 9.54
C PHE A 191 -23.27 -3.98 8.69
N HIS A 192 -22.79 -4.69 7.64
CA HIS A 192 -23.63 -5.59 6.85
C HIS A 192 -24.10 -6.82 7.67
N LYS A 193 -23.27 -7.34 8.56
CA LYS A 193 -23.69 -8.41 9.48
C LYS A 193 -24.78 -7.92 10.45
N LEU A 194 -24.67 -6.69 10.94
CA LEU A 194 -25.71 -6.07 11.78
C LEU A 194 -26.98 -5.79 10.98
N LEU A 195 -26.86 -5.34 9.73
CA LEU A 195 -27.97 -5.18 8.80
C LEU A 195 -28.75 -6.50 8.63
N HIS A 196 -28.05 -7.59 8.28
CA HIS A 196 -28.67 -8.91 8.10
C HIS A 196 -29.29 -9.48 9.38
N ALA A 197 -28.79 -9.06 10.54
CA ALA A 197 -29.36 -9.42 11.83
C ALA A 197 -30.53 -8.50 12.26
N GLY A 198 -30.94 -7.53 11.44
CA GLY A 198 -31.98 -6.56 11.78
C GLY A 198 -31.61 -5.58 12.90
N LYS A 199 -30.30 -5.41 13.15
CA LYS A 199 -29.71 -4.58 14.22
C LYS A 199 -29.07 -3.30 13.71
N LEU A 200 -29.57 -2.74 12.61
CA LEU A 200 -29.07 -1.49 12.04
C LEU A 200 -30.23 -0.72 11.40
N VAL A 201 -31.21 -0.33 12.21
CA VAL A 201 -32.45 0.32 11.75
C VAL A 201 -32.61 1.71 12.37
N THR A 202 -32.20 1.89 13.61
CA THR A 202 -32.41 3.11 14.41
C THR A 202 -31.10 3.83 14.70
N ARG A 203 -31.19 5.09 15.16
CA ARG A 203 -30.00 5.84 15.64
C ARG A 203 -29.34 5.17 16.84
N GLU A 204 -30.14 4.51 17.69
CA GLU A 204 -29.67 3.75 18.83
C GLU A 204 -28.86 2.53 18.39
N ASP A 205 -29.32 1.84 17.33
CA ASP A 205 -28.54 0.73 16.73
C ASP A 205 -27.19 1.20 16.20
N VAL A 206 -27.17 2.35 15.49
CA VAL A 206 -25.91 2.95 15.01
C VAL A 206 -24.98 3.28 16.18
N ARG A 207 -25.52 3.93 17.22
CA ARG A 207 -24.74 4.26 18.42
C ARG A 207 -24.21 3.00 19.09
N ALA A 208 -25.03 1.97 19.24
CA ALA A 208 -24.63 0.68 19.81
C ALA A 208 -23.54 0.01 18.96
N ALA A 209 -23.65 0.04 17.63
CA ALA A 209 -22.66 -0.52 16.72
C ALA A 209 -21.29 0.19 16.84
N LEU A 210 -21.31 1.52 17.01
CA LEU A 210 -20.09 2.35 17.13
C LEU A 210 -19.45 2.29 18.52
N THR A 211 -20.23 1.98 19.57
CA THR A 211 -19.77 1.92 20.96
C THR A 211 -19.59 0.50 21.48
N ALA A 212 -19.83 -0.51 20.64
CA ALA A 212 -19.67 -1.91 21.02
C ALA A 212 -18.26 -2.19 21.57
N LYS A 213 -18.18 -3.03 22.59
CA LYS A 213 -16.93 -3.33 23.34
C LYS A 213 -15.76 -3.78 22.46
N ASN A 214 -16.06 -4.32 21.28
CA ASN A 214 -15.08 -4.77 20.29
C ASN A 214 -15.02 -3.85 19.05
N ALA A 215 -15.71 -2.71 19.08
CA ALA A 215 -15.63 -1.75 17.99
C ALA A 215 -14.22 -1.13 17.98
N ARG A 216 -13.64 -1.01 16.78
CA ARG A 216 -12.41 -0.23 16.61
C ARG A 216 -12.70 1.23 16.93
N PRO A 217 -11.87 1.93 17.73
CA PRO A 217 -12.02 3.37 17.92
C PRO A 217 -12.09 4.09 16.57
N LEU A 218 -13.01 5.05 16.43
CA LEU A 218 -13.22 5.80 15.19
C LEU A 218 -11.94 6.45 14.66
N SER A 219 -11.12 6.98 15.58
CA SER A 219 -9.79 7.55 15.26
C SER A 219 -8.81 6.54 14.64
N GLN A 220 -9.04 5.24 14.83
CA GLN A 220 -8.21 4.17 14.27
C GLN A 220 -8.82 3.51 13.03
N ALA A 221 -9.96 4.01 12.54
CA ALA A 221 -10.56 3.52 11.31
C ALA A 221 -9.59 3.68 10.12
N ASN A 222 -9.61 2.71 9.22
CA ASN A 222 -8.74 2.72 8.04
C ASN A 222 -8.97 3.99 7.19
N THR A 223 -10.21 4.43 7.08
CA THR A 223 -10.58 5.66 6.37
C THR A 223 -9.91 6.91 6.97
N VAL A 224 -9.83 7.02 8.31
CA VAL A 224 -9.12 8.13 8.96
C VAL A 224 -7.63 8.09 8.64
N LYS A 225 -7.02 6.90 8.67
CA LYS A 225 -5.61 6.72 8.32
C LYS A 225 -5.35 7.06 6.86
N ARG A 226 -6.23 6.62 5.95
CA ARG A 226 -6.15 6.95 4.53
C ARG A 226 -6.34 8.45 4.30
N PHE A 227 -7.33 9.08 4.96
CA PHE A 227 -7.50 10.53 4.90
C PHE A 227 -6.21 11.26 5.30
N LEU A 228 -5.56 10.85 6.39
CA LEU A 228 -4.30 11.46 6.83
C LEU A 228 -3.14 11.19 5.86
N ASP A 229 -3.09 10.00 5.23
CA ASP A 229 -2.11 9.71 4.18
C ASP A 229 -2.33 10.59 2.95
N GLU A 230 -3.56 10.70 2.46
CA GLU A 230 -3.91 11.56 1.33
C GLU A 230 -3.75 13.05 1.65
N PHE A 231 -4.07 13.47 2.88
CA PHE A 231 -3.90 14.84 3.32
C PHE A 231 -2.43 15.24 3.39
N PHE A 232 -1.60 14.44 4.04
CA PHE A 232 -0.16 14.69 4.17
C PHE A 232 0.66 14.15 2.99
N VAL A 233 0.06 13.40 2.08
CA VAL A 233 0.65 12.81 0.86
C VAL A 233 1.94 12.02 1.09
N TYR A 234 2.16 11.48 2.28
CA TYR A 234 3.44 10.85 2.62
C TYR A 234 3.71 9.54 1.86
N SER A 235 2.68 8.78 1.48
CA SER A 235 2.83 7.58 0.63
C SER A 235 3.30 7.93 -0.78
N HIS A 236 3.06 9.17 -1.25
CA HIS A 236 3.54 9.66 -2.55
C HIS A 236 5.07 9.63 -2.66
N SER A 237 5.78 9.61 -1.53
CA SER A 237 7.23 9.43 -1.50
C SER A 237 7.70 8.18 -2.26
N SER A 238 6.89 7.12 -2.34
CA SER A 238 7.19 5.91 -3.10
C SER A 238 7.20 6.14 -4.61
N ASN A 239 6.53 7.17 -5.11
CA ASN A 239 6.42 7.51 -6.51
C ASN A 239 7.49 8.50 -6.98
N VAL A 240 8.22 9.13 -6.05
CA VAL A 240 9.28 10.07 -6.38
C VAL A 240 10.57 9.32 -6.68
N PHE A 241 10.95 9.30 -7.95
CA PHE A 241 12.22 8.73 -8.38
C PHE A 241 13.35 9.74 -8.17
N LYS A 242 14.36 9.40 -7.37
CA LYS A 242 15.53 10.24 -7.17
C LYS A 242 16.62 9.91 -8.20
N CYS A 243 16.99 10.89 -9.01
CA CYS A 243 18.08 10.77 -10.00
C CYS A 243 19.43 11.14 -9.40
N ALA A 244 20.50 10.54 -9.94
CA ALA A 244 21.86 11.05 -9.74
C ALA A 244 21.99 12.44 -10.38
N LYS A 245 22.85 13.29 -9.83
CA LYS A 245 23.01 14.69 -10.27
C LYS A 245 23.46 14.86 -11.72
N ASP A 246 24.09 13.84 -12.30
CA ASP A 246 24.64 13.93 -13.64
C ASP A 246 23.75 13.18 -14.63
N ILE A 247 22.90 13.91 -15.30
CA ILE A 247 22.14 13.40 -16.44
C ILE A 247 22.91 13.82 -17.70
N ASP A 248 23.09 12.86 -18.60
CA ASP A 248 23.60 13.14 -19.93
C ASP A 248 22.56 13.96 -20.70
N GLU A 249 22.89 15.19 -21.03
CA GLU A 249 21.98 16.15 -21.68
C GLU A 249 21.52 15.67 -23.05
N GLN A 250 22.29 14.83 -23.75
CA GLN A 250 21.96 14.33 -25.07
C GLN A 250 21.08 13.09 -25.02
N THR A 251 21.22 12.24 -24.01
CA THR A 251 20.49 10.96 -23.90
C THR A 251 19.43 10.94 -22.83
N GLY A 252 19.36 11.93 -21.96
CA GLY A 252 18.46 11.98 -20.81
C GLY A 252 18.75 10.87 -19.77
N ARG A 253 19.88 10.18 -19.87
CA ARG A 253 20.27 9.09 -18.96
C ARG A 253 21.24 9.58 -17.90
N ALA A 254 21.18 9.01 -16.71
CA ALA A 254 22.13 9.30 -15.65
C ALA A 254 23.55 8.99 -16.12
N LYS A 255 24.44 10.01 -16.12
CA LYS A 255 25.85 9.86 -16.38
C LYS A 255 26.51 9.14 -15.22
N GLY A 256 27.24 8.10 -15.55
CA GLY A 256 28.18 7.48 -14.65
C GLY A 256 27.58 6.57 -13.60
N THR A 257 28.12 5.40 -13.56
CA THR A 257 27.96 4.43 -12.47
C THR A 257 28.90 4.75 -11.31
N GLU A 258 29.35 5.99 -11.16
CA GLU A 258 30.10 6.36 -9.97
C GLU A 258 29.17 6.22 -8.77
N LYS A 259 29.53 5.30 -7.91
CA LYS A 259 28.85 4.89 -6.69
C LYS A 259 28.61 6.09 -5.78
N ASN A 260 27.54 6.83 -6.05
CA ASN A 260 27.04 7.77 -5.06
C ASN A 260 26.34 6.95 -3.97
N PRO A 261 26.92 6.83 -2.76
CA PRO A 261 26.36 5.97 -1.70
C PRO A 261 24.94 6.38 -1.29
N TYR A 262 24.55 7.64 -1.52
CA TYR A 262 23.19 8.11 -1.28
C TYR A 262 22.21 7.63 -2.36
N PHE A 263 22.66 7.52 -3.60
CA PHE A 263 21.84 7.09 -4.72
C PHE A 263 21.70 5.56 -4.77
N GLU A 264 22.78 4.82 -4.54
CA GLU A 264 22.72 3.36 -4.40
C GLU A 264 21.87 2.97 -3.17
N GLY A 265 22.00 3.71 -2.06
CA GLY A 265 21.14 3.55 -0.89
C GLY A 265 19.67 3.75 -1.23
N TRP A 266 19.31 4.73 -2.05
CA TRP A 266 17.93 4.98 -2.46
C TRP A 266 17.43 3.96 -3.50
N ARG A 267 18.23 3.56 -4.45
CA ARG A 267 17.88 2.60 -5.49
C ARG A 267 17.76 1.18 -4.96
N SER A 268 18.69 0.75 -4.09
CA SER A 268 18.59 -0.53 -3.38
C SER A 268 17.55 -0.49 -2.25
N ALA A 269 17.24 0.69 -1.74
CA ALA A 269 16.21 0.94 -0.77
C ALA A 269 14.81 0.93 -1.36
N LYS A 270 14.66 1.16 -2.68
CA LYS A 270 13.34 1.18 -3.32
C LYS A 270 12.57 -0.12 -3.06
N ASP A 271 13.25 -1.27 -3.06
CA ASP A 271 12.60 -2.56 -2.83
C ASP A 271 12.57 -2.99 -1.36
N LYS A 272 13.46 -2.45 -0.51
CA LYS A 272 13.60 -2.90 0.89
C LYS A 272 13.39 -1.81 1.95
N GLN A 273 13.62 -0.54 1.62
CA GLN A 273 13.56 0.57 2.58
C GLN A 273 12.41 1.56 2.31
N MET A 274 11.82 1.61 1.11
CA MET A 274 10.65 2.47 0.86
C MET A 274 9.45 2.13 1.74
N PRO A 275 9.13 0.84 2.00
CA PRO A 275 8.15 0.51 3.03
C PRO A 275 8.52 1.06 4.42
N ASN A 276 9.82 1.20 4.72
CA ASN A 276 10.27 1.77 5.99
C ASN A 276 10.14 3.30 6.01
N VAL A 277 10.31 3.98 4.89
CA VAL A 277 10.17 5.45 4.81
C VAL A 277 8.72 5.87 4.95
N THR A 278 7.82 5.28 4.15
CA THR A 278 6.37 5.50 4.27
C THR A 278 5.83 4.94 5.58
N GLY A 279 6.28 3.77 6.00
CA GLY A 279 5.91 3.14 7.25
C GLY A 279 6.27 3.97 8.49
N ALA A 280 7.36 4.73 8.44
CA ALA A 280 7.72 5.64 9.53
C ALA A 280 6.69 6.77 9.71
N ALA A 281 6.18 7.35 8.63
CA ALA A 281 5.11 8.35 8.71
C ALA A 281 3.80 7.72 9.18
N ALA A 282 3.44 6.53 8.68
CA ALA A 282 2.28 5.79 9.13
C ALA A 282 2.34 5.44 10.63
N LEU A 283 3.51 5.11 11.16
CA LEU A 283 3.71 4.90 12.60
C LEU A 283 3.45 6.16 13.42
N VAL A 284 3.87 7.35 12.95
CA VAL A 284 3.53 8.61 13.61
C VAL A 284 2.03 8.80 13.66
N VAL A 285 1.35 8.53 12.55
CA VAL A 285 -0.12 8.59 12.47
C VAL A 285 -0.75 7.61 13.47
N ASP A 286 -0.34 6.35 13.47
CA ASP A 286 -0.86 5.32 14.36
C ASP A 286 -0.66 5.67 15.84
N GLU A 287 0.52 6.13 16.23
CA GLU A 287 0.82 6.50 17.62
C GLU A 287 0.01 7.72 18.08
N VAL A 288 -0.19 8.68 17.19
CA VAL A 288 -1.00 9.86 17.49
C VAL A 288 -2.48 9.50 17.62
N LEU A 289 -2.99 8.67 16.69
CA LEU A 289 -4.39 8.24 16.70
C LEU A 289 -4.73 7.32 17.89
N LYS A 290 -3.79 6.48 18.35
CA LYS A 290 -3.99 5.69 19.57
C LYS A 290 -4.30 6.53 20.80
N ALA A 291 -3.71 7.71 20.90
CA ALA A 291 -3.95 8.61 22.03
C ALA A 291 -5.23 9.45 21.87
N ASP A 292 -5.78 9.55 20.68
CA ASP A 292 -7.04 10.21 20.29
C ASP A 292 -7.29 11.56 20.96
N ARG A 293 -6.25 12.38 21.02
CA ARG A 293 -6.30 13.74 21.62
C ARG A 293 -5.37 14.69 20.92
N GLN A 294 -5.84 15.90 20.65
CA GLN A 294 -5.06 16.96 19.99
C GLN A 294 -4.33 16.47 18.74
N VAL A 295 -5.03 15.67 17.90
CA VAL A 295 -4.46 14.88 16.81
C VAL A 295 -3.60 15.75 15.89
N LEU A 296 -4.12 16.85 15.35
CA LEU A 296 -3.35 17.71 14.44
C LEU A 296 -2.11 18.30 15.12
N LYS A 297 -2.24 18.84 16.34
CA LYS A 297 -1.09 19.38 17.09
C LYS A 297 -0.02 18.30 17.27
N ARG A 298 -0.43 17.09 17.67
CA ARG A 298 0.50 15.99 17.89
C ARG A 298 1.13 15.50 16.59
N LEU A 299 0.37 15.41 15.49
CA LEU A 299 0.94 15.08 14.19
C LEU A 299 2.05 16.06 13.78
N LEU A 300 1.91 17.33 14.13
CA LEU A 300 2.90 18.36 13.81
C LEU A 300 4.08 18.45 14.80
N THR A 301 3.93 17.90 16.01
CA THR A 301 4.93 18.03 17.08
C THR A 301 5.42 16.70 17.67
N TYR A 302 4.97 15.56 17.13
CA TYR A 302 5.40 14.24 17.62
C TYR A 302 6.89 14.03 17.35
N THR A 303 7.59 13.49 18.33
CA THR A 303 9.02 13.26 18.20
C THR A 303 9.32 12.10 17.24
N VAL A 304 10.13 12.36 16.23
CA VAL A 304 10.53 11.38 15.22
C VAL A 304 12.04 11.19 15.26
N LEU A 305 12.48 9.94 15.31
CA LEU A 305 13.91 9.60 15.23
C LEU A 305 14.36 9.43 13.78
N TYR A 306 15.62 9.75 13.54
CA TYR A 306 16.28 9.31 12.34
C TYR A 306 16.65 7.81 12.45
N PRO A 307 16.31 6.97 11.47
CA PRO A 307 15.91 7.24 10.09
C PRO A 307 14.40 7.47 9.83
N GLY A 308 13.63 7.92 10.77
CA GLY A 308 12.24 8.30 10.58
C GLY A 308 11.22 7.45 11.34
N SER A 309 11.67 6.57 12.25
CA SER A 309 10.78 5.87 13.19
C SER A 309 10.44 6.74 14.41
N THR A 310 9.35 6.42 15.08
CA THR A 310 9.01 7.05 16.36
C THR A 310 9.95 6.57 17.47
N VAL A 311 10.16 7.40 18.49
CA VAL A 311 10.92 7.02 19.70
C VAL A 311 10.34 5.75 20.32
N THR A 312 9.02 5.72 20.49
CA THR A 312 8.30 4.58 21.07
C THR A 312 8.51 3.30 20.27
N HIS A 313 8.38 3.39 18.94
CA HIS A 313 8.59 2.23 18.07
C HIS A 313 10.04 1.75 18.09
N TRP A 314 10.99 2.67 18.06
CA TRP A 314 12.41 2.34 18.08
C TRP A 314 12.82 1.71 19.41
N LYS A 315 12.33 2.25 20.53
CA LYS A 315 12.51 1.67 21.88
C LYS A 315 11.94 0.25 21.94
N TRP A 316 10.67 0.09 21.56
CA TRP A 316 10.01 -1.22 21.53
C TRP A 316 10.77 -2.25 20.66
N ARG A 317 11.25 -1.84 19.48
CA ARG A 317 12.01 -2.73 18.59
C ARG A 317 13.30 -3.22 19.25
N ASN A 318 14.05 -2.33 19.87
CA ASN A 318 15.32 -2.71 20.52
C ASN A 318 15.07 -3.55 21.79
N GLU A 319 14.08 -3.23 22.61
CA GLU A 319 13.66 -4.03 23.76
C GLU A 319 13.23 -5.45 23.32
N ARG A 320 12.45 -5.56 22.25
CA ARG A 320 12.05 -6.85 21.70
C ARG A 320 13.24 -7.67 21.18
N ALA A 321 14.20 -7.04 20.51
CA ALA A 321 15.41 -7.68 20.04
C ALA A 321 16.24 -8.22 21.22
N ILE A 322 16.41 -7.43 22.27
CA ILE A 322 17.09 -7.84 23.49
C ILE A 322 16.37 -9.06 24.13
N LYS A 323 15.07 -8.95 24.34
CA LYS A 323 14.26 -10.04 24.94
C LYS A 323 14.38 -11.34 24.15
N SER A 324 14.32 -11.28 22.83
CA SER A 324 14.46 -12.45 21.95
C SER A 324 15.85 -13.08 22.08
N LYS A 325 16.92 -12.27 22.06
CA LYS A 325 18.31 -12.79 22.17
C LYS A 325 18.60 -13.33 23.55
N LEU A 326 18.10 -12.72 24.61
CA LEU A 326 18.22 -13.24 25.98
C LEU A 326 17.49 -14.58 26.10
N GLY A 327 16.32 -14.77 25.54
CA GLY A 327 15.62 -16.04 25.52
C GLY A 327 16.45 -17.16 24.85
N HIS A 328 17.15 -16.86 23.75
CA HIS A 328 18.06 -17.84 23.14
C HIS A 328 19.30 -18.14 23.99
N ILE A 329 19.79 -17.17 24.75
CA ILE A 329 20.90 -17.38 25.70
C ILE A 329 20.44 -18.31 26.81
N THR A 330 19.29 -18.03 27.43
CA THR A 330 18.73 -18.90 28.50
C THR A 330 18.54 -20.34 28.02
N GLN A 331 17.98 -20.57 26.85
CA GLN A 331 17.82 -21.91 26.30
C GLN A 331 19.17 -22.64 26.10
N ARG A 332 20.22 -21.91 25.70
CA ARG A 332 21.57 -22.51 25.58
C ARG A 332 22.22 -22.79 26.93
N GLU A 333 21.97 -21.96 27.91
CA GLU A 333 22.40 -22.17 29.29
C GLU A 333 21.76 -23.42 29.88
N GLU A 334 20.45 -23.59 29.75
CA GLU A 334 19.70 -24.77 30.15
C GLU A 334 20.20 -26.06 29.45
N ARG A 335 20.47 -25.96 28.14
CA ARG A 335 21.01 -27.06 27.35
C ARG A 335 22.42 -27.45 27.83
N LEU A 336 23.28 -26.51 28.11
CA LEU A 336 24.63 -26.73 28.61
C LEU A 336 24.59 -27.39 29.99
N GLN A 337 23.70 -26.89 30.87
CA GLN A 337 23.50 -27.50 32.19
C GLN A 337 23.00 -28.94 32.07
N THR A 338 22.03 -29.21 31.21
CA THR A 338 21.51 -30.56 30.96
C THR A 338 22.59 -31.50 30.43
N LEU A 339 23.47 -31.04 29.55
CA LEU A 339 24.60 -31.84 29.04
C LEU A 339 25.59 -32.20 30.18
N ARG A 340 25.90 -31.27 31.07
CA ARG A 340 26.77 -31.51 32.24
C ARG A 340 26.16 -32.48 33.23
N GLU A 341 24.85 -32.35 33.54
CA GLU A 341 24.14 -33.21 34.47
C GLU A 341 23.97 -34.65 33.94
N LYS A 342 23.79 -34.81 32.64
CA LYS A 342 23.61 -36.14 31.99
C LYS A 342 24.94 -36.81 31.59
N GLY A 343 26.09 -36.22 31.91
CA GLY A 343 27.38 -36.78 31.58
C GLY A 343 27.72 -36.75 30.09
N GLY A 344 27.31 -35.66 29.38
CA GLY A 344 27.66 -35.46 27.99
C GLY A 344 29.18 -35.46 27.75
N SER A 345 29.63 -35.77 26.54
CA SER A 345 31.05 -35.82 26.20
C SER A 345 31.70 -34.43 26.34
N GLU A 346 33.01 -34.44 26.62
CA GLU A 346 33.78 -33.18 26.73
C GLU A 346 33.72 -32.32 25.44
N GLU A 347 33.66 -32.99 24.31
CA GLU A 347 33.50 -32.32 23.00
C GLU A 347 32.12 -31.63 22.85
N GLU A 348 31.06 -32.29 23.29
CA GLU A 348 29.68 -31.72 23.26
C GLU A 348 29.56 -30.54 24.23
N ILE A 349 30.14 -30.62 25.39
CA ILE A 349 30.17 -29.53 26.37
C ILE A 349 30.93 -28.33 25.83
N THR A 350 32.14 -28.54 25.31
CA THR A 350 32.98 -27.48 24.73
C THR A 350 32.27 -26.77 23.56
N LYS A 351 31.61 -27.54 22.70
CA LYS A 351 30.82 -27.00 21.59
C LYS A 351 29.64 -26.15 22.08
N ALA A 352 28.91 -26.64 23.08
CA ALA A 352 27.77 -25.90 23.67
C ALA A 352 28.22 -24.60 24.35
N GLU A 353 29.37 -24.60 25.02
CA GLU A 353 30.00 -23.41 25.61
C GLU A 353 30.38 -22.38 24.54
N ALA A 354 30.99 -22.81 23.45
CA ALA A 354 31.33 -21.92 22.32
C ALA A 354 30.08 -21.31 21.66
N GLU A 355 29.01 -22.09 21.50
CA GLU A 355 27.71 -21.60 20.99
C GLU A 355 27.06 -20.59 21.94
N LEU A 356 27.15 -20.82 23.24
CA LEU A 356 26.64 -19.91 24.27
C LEU A 356 27.40 -18.57 24.23
N GLU A 357 28.73 -18.63 24.20
CA GLU A 357 29.59 -17.45 24.15
C GLU A 357 29.34 -16.62 22.88
N LYS A 358 29.21 -17.29 21.73
CA LYS A 358 28.83 -16.66 20.49
C LYS A 358 27.47 -15.94 20.58
N SER A 359 26.53 -16.50 21.36
CA SER A 359 25.20 -15.88 21.53
C SER A 359 25.24 -14.70 22.47
N ARG A 360 26.03 -14.74 23.53
CA ARG A 360 26.25 -13.62 24.45
C ARG A 360 26.90 -12.43 23.76
N ASN A 361 27.81 -12.69 22.81
CA ASN A 361 28.53 -11.70 22.03
C ASN A 361 27.86 -11.34 20.69
N HIS A 362 26.58 -11.72 20.51
CA HIS A 362 25.86 -11.46 19.26
C HIS A 362 25.74 -9.96 18.98
N HIS A 363 26.16 -9.55 17.77
CA HIS A 363 26.23 -8.14 17.41
C HIS A 363 24.89 -7.39 17.52
N GLU A 364 23.76 -8.06 17.18
CA GLU A 364 22.43 -7.45 17.31
C GLU A 364 22.04 -7.16 18.76
N LEU A 365 22.42 -8.02 19.70
CA LEU A 365 22.17 -7.79 21.14
C LEU A 365 22.96 -6.56 21.62
N ARG A 366 24.24 -6.49 21.25
CA ARG A 366 25.08 -5.35 21.57
C ARG A 366 24.52 -4.08 20.94
N GLN A 367 24.22 -4.10 19.65
CA GLN A 367 23.66 -2.95 18.93
C GLN A 367 22.33 -2.47 19.53
N ALA A 368 21.45 -3.40 19.91
CA ALA A 368 20.18 -3.03 20.54
C ALA A 368 20.36 -2.36 21.92
N ARG A 369 21.34 -2.83 22.73
CA ARG A 369 21.70 -2.23 24.01
C ARG A 369 22.32 -0.83 23.82
N GLU A 370 23.26 -0.70 22.89
CA GLU A 370 23.87 0.60 22.52
C GLU A 370 22.81 1.60 22.04
N ASN A 371 21.88 1.13 21.25
CA ASN A 371 20.77 1.95 20.77
C ASN A 371 19.88 2.47 21.92
N LEU A 372 19.54 1.64 22.91
CA LEU A 372 18.74 2.08 24.05
C LEU A 372 19.53 3.05 24.96
N ALA A 373 20.80 2.72 25.23
CA ALA A 373 21.68 3.62 26.01
C ALA A 373 21.87 4.98 25.33
N TRP A 374 21.97 4.99 24.00
CA TRP A 374 22.03 6.23 23.23
C TRP A 374 20.74 7.05 23.35
N LEU A 375 19.56 6.40 23.35
CA LEU A 375 18.27 7.06 23.57
C LEU A 375 18.16 7.70 24.96
N GLU A 376 18.62 6.99 25.99
CA GLU A 376 18.56 7.45 27.38
C GLU A 376 19.46 8.66 27.64
N ASN A 377 20.54 8.80 26.87
CA ASN A 377 21.57 9.85 27.05
C ASN A 377 21.44 11.00 26.06
N ARG A 378 20.36 11.07 25.28
CA ARG A 378 20.18 12.09 24.25
C ARG A 378 19.10 13.08 24.59
N ASP A 379 19.42 14.37 24.51
CA ASP A 379 18.42 15.42 24.36
C ASP A 379 17.75 15.30 23.00
N LEU A 380 16.49 14.91 23.01
CA LEU A 380 15.67 14.78 21.80
C LEU A 380 14.81 16.05 21.64
N PRO A 381 14.53 16.49 20.45
CA PRO A 381 14.76 15.89 19.14
C PRO A 381 15.20 16.90 18.07
N ASP A 382 15.95 16.45 17.11
CA ASP A 382 16.28 17.23 15.92
C ASP A 382 15.10 17.33 14.93
N ARG A 383 14.09 16.46 15.06
CA ARG A 383 12.95 16.42 14.14
C ARG A 383 11.62 16.26 14.85
N LEU A 384 10.67 17.12 14.49
CA LEU A 384 9.33 17.15 15.05
C LEU A 384 8.26 16.95 13.98
N GLY A 385 7.31 16.07 14.27
CA GLY A 385 6.09 15.88 13.51
C GLY A 385 6.26 15.28 12.14
N ILE A 386 5.12 15.07 11.49
CA ILE A 386 5.00 14.37 10.22
C ILE A 386 5.68 15.14 9.08
N LEU A 387 5.71 16.48 9.12
CA LEU A 387 6.31 17.33 8.09
C LEU A 387 7.84 17.21 8.03
N GLN A 388 8.48 16.72 9.09
CA GLN A 388 9.91 16.46 9.10
C GLN A 388 10.27 14.99 8.89
N THR A 389 9.27 14.14 8.64
CA THR A 389 9.54 12.76 8.22
C THR A 389 10.16 12.72 6.84
N ARG A 390 11.01 11.72 6.59
CA ARG A 390 11.57 11.49 5.25
C ARG A 390 10.48 11.31 4.20
N ALA A 391 9.39 10.62 4.55
CA ALA A 391 8.29 10.39 3.64
C ALA A 391 7.71 11.70 3.12
N TRP A 392 7.36 12.62 4.02
CA TRP A 392 6.80 13.91 3.60
C TRP A 392 7.80 14.77 2.83
N LEU A 393 9.05 14.84 3.30
CA LEU A 393 10.09 15.61 2.63
C LEU A 393 10.38 15.12 1.22
N VAL A 394 10.35 13.80 1.00
CA VAL A 394 10.53 13.20 -0.33
C VAL A 394 9.29 13.39 -1.19
N ALA A 395 8.09 13.17 -0.66
CA ALA A 395 6.84 13.41 -1.37
C ALA A 395 6.74 14.86 -1.90
N MET A 396 7.27 15.82 -1.12
CA MET A 396 7.33 17.24 -1.44
C MET A 396 8.66 17.67 -2.08
N SER A 397 9.26 16.82 -2.90
CA SER A 397 10.50 17.12 -3.60
C SER A 397 10.39 16.71 -5.07
N THR A 398 11.34 17.18 -5.90
CA THR A 398 11.48 16.72 -7.29
C THR A 398 12.43 15.53 -7.37
N ASN A 399 12.63 14.99 -8.59
CA ASN A 399 13.61 13.95 -8.85
C ASN A 399 15.06 14.42 -8.56
N MET A 400 15.32 15.69 -8.75
CA MET A 400 16.66 16.28 -8.69
C MET A 400 16.93 17.03 -7.39
N ASP A 401 15.95 17.83 -6.93
CA ASP A 401 16.15 18.81 -5.87
C ASP A 401 15.02 18.79 -4.84
N ASN A 402 15.26 19.46 -3.71
CA ASN A 402 14.22 19.88 -2.78
C ASN A 402 13.28 20.87 -3.46
N HIS A 403 12.02 20.86 -3.06
CA HIS A 403 11.01 21.77 -3.62
C HIS A 403 10.39 22.64 -2.53
N ALA A 404 11.17 23.58 -1.98
CA ALA A 404 10.71 24.47 -0.89
C ALA A 404 9.45 25.26 -1.25
N ILE A 405 9.36 25.73 -2.50
CA ILE A 405 8.17 26.46 -3.00
C ILE A 405 6.91 25.57 -2.88
N HIS A 406 6.98 24.33 -3.34
CA HIS A 406 5.87 23.39 -3.26
C HIS A 406 5.48 23.06 -1.81
N ARG A 407 6.46 22.86 -0.92
CA ARG A 407 6.21 22.67 0.51
C ARG A 407 5.50 23.87 1.12
N GLY A 408 5.99 25.06 0.82
CA GLY A 408 5.39 26.30 1.32
C GLY A 408 3.97 26.53 0.81
N LYS A 409 3.72 26.26 -0.48
CA LYS A 409 2.38 26.28 -1.07
C LYS A 409 1.46 25.30 -0.36
N TRP A 410 1.89 24.03 -0.20
CA TRP A 410 1.10 22.99 0.48
C TRP A 410 0.73 23.40 1.91
N ILE A 411 1.70 23.91 2.69
CA ILE A 411 1.46 24.39 4.06
C ILE A 411 0.42 25.51 4.05
N ARG A 412 0.58 26.49 3.15
CA ARG A 412 -0.34 27.62 3.04
C ARG A 412 -1.76 27.19 2.71
N GLU A 413 -1.91 26.34 1.73
CA GLU A 413 -3.24 25.92 1.22
C GLU A 413 -3.89 24.88 2.13
N ARG A 414 -3.13 23.88 2.61
CA ARG A 414 -3.70 22.74 3.34
C ARG A 414 -3.77 22.92 4.86
N LEU A 415 -2.76 23.53 5.46
CA LEU A 415 -2.76 23.73 6.92
C LEU A 415 -3.31 25.10 7.33
N LEU A 416 -3.06 26.15 6.55
CA LEU A 416 -3.50 27.49 6.88
C LEU A 416 -4.81 27.89 6.16
N GLY A 417 -5.32 27.06 5.24
CA GLY A 417 -6.59 27.28 4.55
C GLY A 417 -6.61 28.52 3.66
N GLN A 418 -5.47 28.97 3.15
CA GLN A 418 -5.33 30.17 2.36
C GLN A 418 -4.89 29.84 0.93
N SER A 419 -5.55 30.42 -0.06
CA SER A 419 -5.20 30.21 -1.47
C SER A 419 -3.97 31.01 -1.89
N ILE A 420 -3.25 30.48 -2.87
CA ILE A 420 -2.20 31.19 -3.59
C ILE A 420 -2.70 31.44 -5.01
N PRO A 421 -2.59 32.67 -5.54
CA PRO A 421 -3.00 32.96 -6.90
C PRO A 421 -2.29 32.05 -7.91
N GLU A 422 -2.98 31.71 -9.00
CA GLU A 422 -2.39 30.97 -10.10
C GLU A 422 -1.25 31.76 -10.77
N VAL A 423 -0.28 31.03 -11.34
CA VAL A 423 0.82 31.65 -12.06
C VAL A 423 0.28 32.30 -13.33
N PRO A 424 0.52 33.60 -13.55
CA PRO A 424 0.07 34.26 -14.76
C PRO A 424 0.67 33.63 -16.03
N ILE A 425 -0.12 33.60 -17.11
CA ILE A 425 0.36 33.08 -18.40
C ILE A 425 1.56 33.91 -18.87
N GLY A 426 2.61 33.24 -19.31
CA GLY A 426 3.84 33.87 -19.80
C GLY A 426 4.92 34.15 -18.76
N VAL A 427 4.68 33.81 -17.46
CA VAL A 427 5.71 33.89 -16.45
C VAL A 427 6.60 32.63 -16.48
N ASP A 428 7.91 32.82 -16.64
CA ASP A 428 8.88 31.74 -16.46
C ASP A 428 9.05 31.40 -14.98
N ALA A 429 8.30 30.37 -14.54
CA ALA A 429 8.28 29.89 -13.15
C ALA A 429 9.47 28.96 -12.81
N ALA A 430 10.31 28.58 -13.79
CA ALA A 430 11.42 27.67 -13.55
C ALA A 430 12.54 28.35 -12.73
N LEU A 431 13.05 27.65 -11.73
CA LEU A 431 14.26 28.08 -11.04
C LEU A 431 15.47 27.85 -11.96
N PRO A 432 16.52 28.70 -11.86
CA PRO A 432 17.70 28.57 -12.70
C PRO A 432 18.41 27.24 -12.48
N HIS A 433 18.84 26.62 -13.55
CA HIS A 433 19.73 25.45 -13.48
C HIS A 433 21.14 25.96 -13.15
N ALA A 434 21.46 25.96 -11.86
CA ALA A 434 22.74 26.43 -11.31
C ALA A 434 23.20 25.40 -10.25
N PRO A 435 23.88 24.32 -10.68
CA PRO A 435 24.26 23.21 -9.80
C PRO A 435 25.23 23.67 -8.68
N GLU A 436 25.97 24.73 -8.91
CA GLU A 436 26.89 25.33 -7.95
C GLU A 436 26.20 26.16 -6.85
N LYS A 437 24.91 26.49 -7.05
CA LYS A 437 24.13 27.30 -6.09
C LYS A 437 23.28 26.46 -5.17
N THR A 438 23.17 26.87 -3.93
CA THR A 438 22.19 26.31 -2.98
C THR A 438 20.77 26.64 -3.45
N LEU A 439 19.78 25.84 -3.01
CA LEU A 439 18.36 26.11 -3.29
C LEU A 439 17.97 27.54 -2.88
N ARG A 440 18.44 28.00 -1.73
CA ARG A 440 18.16 29.36 -1.22
C ARG A 440 18.70 30.44 -2.16
N GLN A 441 19.89 30.27 -2.72
CA GLN A 441 20.47 31.17 -3.72
C GLN A 441 19.70 31.10 -5.05
N LYS A 442 19.25 29.91 -5.50
CA LYS A 442 18.40 29.81 -6.68
C LYS A 442 17.09 30.52 -6.50
N MET A 443 16.51 30.47 -5.29
CA MET A 443 15.25 31.15 -4.95
C MET A 443 15.35 32.68 -4.81
N GLU A 444 16.53 33.27 -4.95
CA GLU A 444 16.63 34.74 -5.07
C GLU A 444 15.87 35.29 -6.28
N LYS A 445 15.70 34.47 -7.34
CA LYS A 445 14.84 34.82 -8.48
C LYS A 445 13.40 35.13 -8.04
N THR A 446 12.88 34.44 -7.05
CA THR A 446 11.49 34.60 -6.57
C THR A 446 11.26 35.89 -5.78
N ARG A 447 12.33 36.61 -5.43
CA ARG A 447 12.26 37.91 -4.72
C ARG A 447 12.09 39.12 -5.64
N LYS A 448 12.11 38.91 -6.97
CA LYS A 448 11.76 39.97 -7.92
C LYS A 448 10.32 40.43 -7.71
N ALA A 449 10.04 41.71 -7.94
CA ALA A 449 8.76 42.34 -7.60
C ALA A 449 7.56 41.60 -8.18
N GLU A 450 7.65 41.14 -9.44
CA GLU A 450 6.62 40.38 -10.11
C GLU A 450 6.36 38.99 -9.48
N CYS A 451 7.41 38.33 -9.00
CA CYS A 451 7.33 36.99 -8.39
C CYS A 451 6.95 37.09 -6.91
N TRP A 452 7.45 38.07 -6.21
CA TRP A 452 7.34 38.20 -4.76
C TRP A 452 5.90 38.32 -4.26
N LYS A 453 4.99 38.84 -5.09
CA LYS A 453 3.55 38.93 -4.74
C LYS A 453 2.97 37.59 -4.27
N CYS A 454 3.36 36.47 -4.91
CA CYS A 454 2.95 35.13 -4.51
C CYS A 454 3.97 34.45 -3.60
N HIS A 455 5.27 34.61 -3.89
CA HIS A 455 6.33 33.88 -3.19
C HIS A 455 6.51 34.30 -1.73
N GLN A 456 6.21 35.55 -1.34
CA GLN A 456 6.17 35.98 0.05
C GLN A 456 5.18 35.17 0.91
N LEU A 457 4.16 34.57 0.29
CA LEU A 457 3.13 33.80 0.97
C LEU A 457 3.55 32.35 1.23
N MET A 458 4.50 31.79 0.46
CA MET A 458 4.85 30.37 0.50
C MET A 458 6.34 30.11 0.79
N ASP A 459 7.27 30.89 0.24
CA ASP A 459 8.71 30.61 0.41
C ASP A 459 9.13 30.57 1.90
N PRO A 460 8.69 31.51 2.77
CA PRO A 460 9.03 31.46 4.19
C PRO A 460 8.52 30.21 4.92
N LEU A 461 7.44 29.62 4.43
CA LEU A 461 6.85 28.39 5.02
C LEU A 461 7.57 27.13 4.57
N GLY A 462 8.16 27.11 3.39
CA GLY A 462 8.79 25.90 2.83
C GLY A 462 10.30 25.81 3.04
N LEU A 463 10.97 26.93 3.28
CA LEU A 463 12.42 26.98 3.47
C LEU A 463 12.94 26.40 4.79
N PRO A 464 12.17 26.35 5.90
CA PRO A 464 12.61 25.72 7.14
C PRO A 464 12.77 24.20 7.08
N PHE A 465 12.24 23.54 6.05
CA PHE A 465 12.23 22.08 5.90
C PHE A 465 13.30 21.54 4.95
#